data_3c9d20592fc258d40af1533f5275ebfc
#
_entry.id   3c9d20592fc258d40af1533f5275ebfc
#
_cell.length_a   1.000
_cell.length_b   1.000
_cell.length_c   1.000
_cell.angle_alpha   90.00
_cell.angle_beta   90.00
_cell.angle_gamma   90.00
#
_symmetry.space_group_name_H-M   'P 1'
#
loop_
_entity.id
_entity.type
_entity.pdbx_description
1 polymer ?
#
loop_
_entity_poly.entity_id
_entity_poly.type
_entity_poly.pdbx_seq_one_letter_code
_entity_poly.pdbx_strand_id
1 'polypeptide(L)'
;MHLPSTPLPRRNALRALTTVALLGSSGLVRQAWAQGNTAPLSTTAQTWRVLSRVGYGPTAALVQAVQSAPSPRDWALAQVDAAYTTSQHAPRIAPEWAGINAPLPEIFAKFRQEREERRKDKGQRPKDKADKPNRQELLAGDPEYFSRSMALQSAAWHLRSCSEPESENPLLARLTEFWFNHFNVYSGKGAVRPFVGHYLINVARSHALGKFEDLLLASARHPAMLAYLDQAQSVAENGRRAMGKSRGLNENYARELMELHTLGVHGGYTQTDVREMARVLTGWTVGPQDSSGFRFVPRLHDTGGKTVLGQRYSGISFGGGEQEGVDAIRFLARHPATAQRVCLRLAQFFIADQPSPAAVKKLVDSFSSTGGDLRAVMRTLLQLPDFWQAENTLFKTPMDYACSVLTATQGARENRNLFLAAGFLANAGQPLHGWQTPDGYAFDAATWLVPEALTRRADFALSITRPADTSFLTPFLSAATLASIAQERPALRTGLMLASPDFMRK
;
A
#
# COMPACT_ATOMS: atom_id res chain seq x y z
N MET A 1 -28.51 12.65 35.74
CA MET A 1 -28.28 11.27 36.22
C MET A 1 -27.08 10.71 35.48
N HIS A 2 -25.90 10.79 36.13
CA HIS A 2 -24.66 10.21 35.58
C HIS A 2 -24.61 8.72 35.91
N LEU A 3 -24.56 7.86 34.91
CA LEU A 3 -24.19 6.46 35.08
C LEU A 3 -22.65 6.34 34.98
N PRO A 4 -21.98 5.74 35.97
CA PRO A 4 -20.54 5.53 35.89
C PRO A 4 -20.22 4.39 34.93
N SER A 5 -19.41 4.66 33.92
CA SER A 5 -18.79 3.64 33.07
C SER A 5 -17.68 2.94 33.84
N THR A 6 -17.96 1.79 34.43
CA THR A 6 -16.94 0.92 35.01
C THR A 6 -16.06 0.31 33.89
N PRO A 7 -14.74 0.43 33.92
CA PRO A 7 -13.86 -0.23 32.99
C PRO A 7 -13.91 -1.74 33.22
N LEU A 8 -14.16 -2.50 32.13
CA LEU A 8 -14.13 -3.97 32.13
C LEU A 8 -12.78 -4.48 32.65
N PRO A 9 -12.74 -5.50 33.50
CA PRO A 9 -11.49 -6.01 34.04
C PRO A 9 -10.68 -6.71 32.94
N ARG A 10 -9.60 -6.04 32.51
CA ARG A 10 -8.62 -6.52 31.52
C ARG A 10 -8.09 -7.93 31.78
N ARG A 11 -8.11 -8.39 33.04
CA ARG A 11 -7.62 -9.71 33.46
C ARG A 11 -8.39 -10.89 32.86
N ASN A 12 -9.69 -10.79 32.61
CA ASN A 12 -10.49 -11.91 32.10
C ASN A 12 -10.36 -12.08 30.59
N ALA A 13 -10.23 -10.98 29.83
CA ALA A 13 -9.95 -11.05 28.40
C ALA A 13 -8.54 -11.62 28.12
N LEU A 14 -7.55 -11.27 28.93
CA LEU A 14 -6.20 -11.84 28.84
C LEU A 14 -6.15 -13.34 29.15
N ARG A 15 -6.99 -13.85 30.08
CA ARG A 15 -7.05 -15.29 30.37
C ARG A 15 -7.67 -16.09 29.22
N ALA A 16 -8.71 -15.58 28.57
CA ALA A 16 -9.30 -16.21 27.40
C ALA A 16 -8.29 -16.26 26.21
N LEU A 17 -7.51 -15.21 26.02
CA LEU A 17 -6.48 -15.14 24.99
C LEU A 17 -5.30 -16.08 25.27
N THR A 18 -4.88 -16.24 26.52
CA THR A 18 -3.83 -17.22 26.89
C THR A 18 -4.27 -18.64 26.68
N THR A 19 -5.53 -18.98 26.89
CA THR A 19 -6.06 -20.33 26.63
C THR A 19 -6.11 -20.63 25.13
N VAL A 20 -6.49 -19.68 24.29
CA VAL A 20 -6.48 -19.84 22.82
C VAL A 20 -5.06 -19.88 22.26
N ALA A 21 -4.13 -19.09 22.82
CA ALA A 21 -2.72 -19.07 22.39
C ALA A 21 -1.95 -20.33 22.85
N LEU A 22 -2.26 -20.88 24.04
CA LEU A 22 -1.60 -22.08 24.57
C LEU A 22 -2.04 -23.37 23.87
N LEU A 23 -3.25 -23.43 23.33
CA LEU A 23 -3.69 -24.58 22.51
C LEU A 23 -2.98 -24.62 21.14
N GLY A 24 -2.47 -23.50 20.66
CA GLY A 24 -1.66 -23.42 19.43
C GLY A 24 -0.19 -23.82 19.60
N SER A 25 0.32 -23.99 20.84
CA SER A 25 1.74 -24.26 21.12
C SER A 25 2.05 -25.70 21.50
N SER A 26 1.05 -26.59 21.56
CA SER A 26 1.27 -28.01 21.80
C SER A 26 1.93 -28.69 20.59
N GLY A 27 2.92 -29.54 20.82
CA GLY A 27 3.75 -30.19 19.79
C GLY A 27 2.99 -30.96 18.71
N LEU A 28 1.70 -31.26 18.92
CA LEU A 28 0.79 -31.84 17.92
C LEU A 28 0.49 -30.92 16.76
N VAL A 29 0.48 -29.59 16.98
CA VAL A 29 0.31 -28.60 15.92
C VAL A 29 1.55 -28.52 15.04
N ARG A 30 2.76 -28.67 15.60
CA ARG A 30 4.01 -28.70 14.81
C ARG A 30 4.11 -29.91 13.90
N GLN A 31 3.59 -31.06 14.28
CA GLN A 31 3.60 -32.26 13.43
C GLN A 31 2.59 -32.22 12.30
N ALA A 32 1.42 -31.61 12.51
CA ALA A 32 0.44 -31.39 11.43
C ALA A 32 0.93 -30.38 10.36
N TRP A 33 1.94 -29.60 10.67
CA TRP A 33 2.52 -28.58 9.77
C TRP A 33 3.68 -29.11 8.92
N ALA A 34 4.32 -30.21 9.35
CA ALA A 34 5.46 -30.80 8.65
C ALA A 34 5.04 -31.84 7.59
N GLN A 35 3.81 -32.32 7.62
CA GLN A 35 3.25 -33.17 6.55
C GLN A 35 2.52 -32.28 5.57
N GLY A 36 3.18 -31.92 4.45
CA GLY A 36 2.60 -31.19 3.34
C GLY A 36 1.29 -31.85 2.94
N ASN A 37 0.17 -31.21 3.30
CA ASN A 37 -1.15 -31.73 2.95
C ASN A 37 -1.41 -31.35 1.48
N THR A 38 -1.07 -32.25 0.57
CA THR A 38 -1.26 -32.09 -0.88
C THR A 38 -2.74 -32.15 -1.30
N ALA A 39 -3.65 -32.31 -0.33
CA ALA A 39 -5.08 -32.33 -0.61
C ALA A 39 -5.56 -30.95 -1.12
N PRO A 40 -6.42 -30.93 -2.14
CA PRO A 40 -7.00 -29.69 -2.62
C PRO A 40 -7.83 -29.01 -1.53
N LEU A 41 -7.78 -27.67 -1.48
CA LEU A 41 -8.62 -26.90 -0.55
C LEU A 41 -10.11 -27.19 -0.77
N SER A 42 -10.86 -27.33 0.32
CA SER A 42 -12.34 -27.35 0.24
C SER A 42 -12.87 -26.03 -0.36
N THR A 43 -14.06 -26.06 -0.92
CA THR A 43 -14.70 -24.86 -1.48
C THR A 43 -14.78 -23.72 -0.45
N THR A 44 -15.07 -24.03 0.81
CA THR A 44 -15.07 -23.04 1.90
C THR A 44 -13.71 -22.41 2.11
N ALA A 45 -12.64 -23.23 2.13
CA ALA A 45 -11.26 -22.72 2.27
C ALA A 45 -10.82 -21.91 1.05
N GLN A 46 -11.24 -22.30 -0.16
CA GLN A 46 -11.02 -21.51 -1.38
C GLN A 46 -11.75 -20.17 -1.33
N THR A 47 -13.00 -20.16 -0.84
CA THR A 47 -13.78 -18.92 -0.65
C THR A 47 -13.10 -17.98 0.34
N TRP A 48 -12.65 -18.50 1.49
CA TRP A 48 -11.86 -17.70 2.44
C TRP A 48 -10.63 -17.09 1.80
N ARG A 49 -9.88 -17.91 1.07
CA ARG A 49 -8.63 -17.50 0.42
C ARG A 49 -8.85 -16.38 -0.59
N VAL A 50 -9.81 -16.52 -1.49
CA VAL A 50 -10.05 -15.46 -2.48
C VAL A 50 -10.54 -14.17 -1.82
N LEU A 51 -11.45 -14.25 -0.87
CA LEU A 51 -11.95 -13.07 -0.18
C LEU A 51 -10.85 -12.37 0.66
N SER A 52 -9.89 -13.13 1.21
CA SER A 52 -8.82 -12.59 2.05
C SER A 52 -7.58 -12.16 1.27
N ARG A 53 -7.37 -12.65 0.03
CA ARG A 53 -6.19 -12.33 -0.80
C ARG A 53 -6.52 -11.40 -1.96
N VAL A 54 -7.66 -11.62 -2.62
CA VAL A 54 -8.17 -10.74 -3.68
C VAL A 54 -8.85 -9.50 -3.11
N GLY A 55 -9.28 -9.57 -1.84
CA GLY A 55 -9.79 -8.46 -1.03
C GLY A 55 -9.16 -8.46 0.36
N TYR A 56 -9.85 -7.85 1.31
CA TYR A 56 -9.41 -7.80 2.70
C TYR A 56 -10.20 -8.70 3.64
N GLY A 57 -11.10 -9.51 3.09
CA GLY A 57 -11.87 -10.48 3.84
C GLY A 57 -13.34 -10.53 3.43
N PRO A 58 -14.13 -11.44 4.02
CA PRO A 58 -15.51 -11.62 3.70
C PRO A 58 -16.42 -10.51 4.27
N THR A 59 -17.46 -10.20 3.50
CA THR A 59 -18.74 -9.67 3.97
C THR A 59 -19.83 -10.67 3.57
N ALA A 60 -21.02 -10.57 4.14
CA ALA A 60 -22.14 -11.45 3.73
C ALA A 60 -22.38 -11.37 2.20
N ALA A 61 -22.36 -10.16 1.64
CA ALA A 61 -22.55 -9.95 0.20
C ALA A 61 -21.43 -10.56 -0.66
N LEU A 62 -20.16 -10.43 -0.23
CA LEU A 62 -19.04 -11.04 -0.96
C LEU A 62 -19.05 -12.56 -0.89
N VAL A 63 -19.43 -13.16 0.27
CA VAL A 63 -19.59 -14.60 0.40
C VAL A 63 -20.67 -15.09 -0.57
N GLN A 64 -21.81 -14.43 -0.61
CA GLN A 64 -22.88 -14.75 -1.56
C GLN A 64 -22.42 -14.60 -3.02
N ALA A 65 -21.68 -13.55 -3.34
CA ALA A 65 -21.15 -13.31 -4.69
C ALA A 65 -20.20 -14.44 -5.14
N VAL A 66 -19.32 -14.93 -4.25
CA VAL A 66 -18.43 -16.08 -4.56
C VAL A 66 -19.25 -17.36 -4.71
N GLN A 67 -20.25 -17.59 -3.86
CA GLN A 67 -21.12 -18.78 -3.93
C GLN A 67 -21.99 -18.80 -5.20
N SER A 68 -22.36 -17.64 -5.73
CA SER A 68 -23.14 -17.50 -6.96
C SER A 68 -22.30 -17.64 -8.24
N ALA A 69 -20.99 -17.59 -8.13
CA ALA A 69 -20.08 -17.80 -9.25
C ALA A 69 -19.88 -19.29 -9.54
N PRO A 70 -19.51 -19.70 -10.78
CA PRO A 70 -19.23 -21.09 -11.12
C PRO A 70 -18.20 -21.75 -10.19
N SER A 71 -17.18 -20.98 -9.78
CA SER A 71 -16.21 -21.39 -8.77
C SER A 71 -15.58 -20.16 -8.09
N PRO A 72 -14.93 -20.32 -6.92
CA PRO A 72 -14.14 -19.23 -6.31
C PRO A 72 -13.04 -18.70 -7.25
N ARG A 73 -12.48 -19.55 -8.12
CA ARG A 73 -11.50 -19.16 -9.13
C ARG A 73 -12.11 -18.27 -10.20
N ASP A 74 -13.27 -18.61 -10.71
CA ASP A 74 -13.96 -17.82 -11.73
C ASP A 74 -14.35 -16.44 -11.19
N TRP A 75 -14.81 -16.39 -9.92
CA TRP A 75 -15.04 -15.13 -9.25
C TRP A 75 -13.78 -14.28 -9.16
N ALA A 76 -12.64 -14.86 -8.75
CA ALA A 76 -11.37 -14.15 -8.64
C ALA A 76 -10.89 -13.62 -9.99
N LEU A 77 -11.03 -14.39 -11.06
CA LEU A 77 -10.67 -13.97 -12.42
C LEU A 77 -11.57 -12.83 -12.92
N ALA A 78 -12.85 -12.87 -12.61
CA ALA A 78 -13.76 -11.78 -12.95
C ALA A 78 -13.40 -10.47 -12.22
N GLN A 79 -12.84 -10.56 -11.00
CA GLN A 79 -12.36 -9.37 -10.29
C GLN A 79 -11.24 -8.65 -11.05
N VAL A 80 -10.43 -9.33 -11.86
CA VAL A 80 -9.33 -8.68 -12.62
C VAL A 80 -9.89 -7.68 -13.62
N ASP A 81 -10.93 -8.06 -14.37
CA ASP A 81 -11.54 -7.14 -15.36
C ASP A 81 -12.35 -6.04 -14.68
N ALA A 82 -13.10 -6.40 -13.63
CA ALA A 82 -13.85 -5.42 -12.85
C ALA A 82 -12.91 -4.37 -12.21
N ALA A 83 -11.79 -4.81 -11.63
CA ALA A 83 -10.78 -3.92 -11.06
C ALA A 83 -10.13 -3.02 -12.13
N TYR A 84 -9.78 -3.57 -13.29
CA TYR A 84 -9.24 -2.78 -14.39
C TYR A 84 -10.23 -1.72 -14.85
N THR A 85 -11.48 -2.09 -15.10
CA THR A 85 -12.53 -1.12 -15.48
C THR A 85 -12.71 -0.05 -14.42
N THR A 86 -12.77 -0.44 -13.14
CA THR A 86 -12.90 0.51 -12.02
C THR A 86 -11.70 1.44 -11.92
N SER A 87 -10.49 0.97 -12.21
CA SER A 87 -9.26 1.79 -12.14
C SER A 87 -9.25 2.94 -13.16
N GLN A 88 -10.01 2.82 -14.24
CA GLN A 88 -10.12 3.83 -15.30
C GLN A 88 -11.11 4.96 -14.94
N HIS A 89 -11.82 4.81 -13.83
CA HIS A 89 -12.79 5.81 -13.36
C HIS A 89 -12.31 6.46 -12.07
N ALA A 90 -12.77 7.70 -11.83
CA ALA A 90 -12.48 8.40 -10.58
C ALA A 90 -13.01 7.59 -9.38
N PRO A 91 -12.23 7.50 -8.28
CA PRO A 91 -12.67 6.80 -7.09
C PRO A 91 -13.80 7.55 -6.39
N ARG A 92 -14.57 6.83 -5.59
CA ARG A 92 -15.51 7.46 -4.65
C ARG A 92 -14.74 8.08 -3.51
N ILE A 93 -14.88 9.38 -3.34
CA ILE A 93 -14.27 10.17 -2.26
C ILE A 93 -15.39 10.92 -1.56
N ALA A 94 -15.41 10.88 -0.23
CA ALA A 94 -16.38 11.67 0.53
C ALA A 94 -16.19 13.17 0.19
N PRO A 95 -17.27 13.94 0.02
CA PRO A 95 -17.18 15.36 -0.41
C PRO A 95 -16.22 16.18 0.44
N GLU A 96 -16.19 15.95 1.75
CA GLU A 96 -15.31 16.62 2.70
C GLU A 96 -13.82 16.29 2.50
N TRP A 97 -13.51 15.21 1.77
CA TRP A 97 -12.14 14.76 1.48
C TRP A 97 -11.76 14.98 0.00
N ALA A 98 -12.62 15.58 -0.80
CA ALA A 98 -12.39 15.75 -2.24
C ALA A 98 -11.05 16.43 -2.57
N GLY A 99 -10.55 17.26 -1.65
CA GLY A 99 -9.26 17.94 -1.77
C GLY A 99 -8.06 17.02 -1.99
N ILE A 100 -8.11 15.74 -1.52
CA ILE A 100 -6.99 14.80 -1.71
C ILE A 100 -6.75 14.44 -3.18
N ASN A 101 -7.74 14.64 -4.03
CA ASN A 101 -7.67 14.41 -5.47
C ASN A 101 -7.92 15.69 -6.30
N ALA A 102 -7.74 16.86 -5.69
CA ALA A 102 -7.83 18.12 -6.40
C ALA A 102 -6.72 18.26 -7.46
N PRO A 103 -6.88 19.09 -8.49
CA PRO A 103 -5.82 19.38 -9.46
C PRO A 103 -4.51 19.79 -8.76
N LEU A 104 -3.38 19.26 -9.23
CA LEU A 104 -2.07 19.51 -8.61
C LEU A 104 -1.73 21.01 -8.46
N PRO A 105 -2.03 21.90 -9.42
CA PRO A 105 -1.81 23.34 -9.23
C PRO A 105 -2.55 23.92 -8.03
N GLU A 106 -3.77 23.44 -7.74
CA GLU A 106 -4.55 23.86 -6.58
C GLU A 106 -3.90 23.39 -5.26
N ILE A 107 -3.46 22.12 -5.22
CA ILE A 107 -2.74 21.55 -4.06
C ILE A 107 -1.45 22.35 -3.80
N PHE A 108 -0.69 22.68 -4.85
CA PHE A 108 0.51 23.50 -4.74
C PHE A 108 0.21 24.91 -4.22
N ALA A 109 -0.87 25.54 -4.69
CA ALA A 109 -1.26 26.87 -4.25
C ALA A 109 -1.61 26.91 -2.76
N LYS A 110 -2.46 25.99 -2.28
CA LYS A 110 -2.85 25.88 -0.87
C LYS A 110 -1.64 25.52 0.03
N PHE A 111 -0.76 24.63 -0.42
CA PHE A 111 0.46 24.29 0.32
C PHE A 111 1.43 25.48 0.42
N ARG A 112 1.53 26.29 -0.62
CA ARG A 112 2.33 27.52 -0.59
C ARG A 112 1.75 28.51 0.41
N GLN A 113 0.44 28.73 0.38
CA GLN A 113 -0.27 29.59 1.33
C GLN A 113 0.00 29.14 2.78
N GLU A 114 -0.21 27.84 3.12
CA GLU A 114 0.11 27.29 4.44
C GLU A 114 1.54 27.62 4.87
N ARG A 115 2.51 27.52 3.95
CA ARG A 115 3.92 27.79 4.26
C ARG A 115 4.20 29.29 4.48
N GLU A 116 3.54 30.16 3.76
CA GLU A 116 3.66 31.61 3.92
C GLU A 116 3.06 32.07 5.24
N GLU A 117 1.87 31.58 5.61
CA GLU A 117 1.21 31.86 6.87
C GLU A 117 2.07 31.40 8.05
N ARG A 118 2.59 30.17 8.01
CA ARG A 118 3.51 29.66 9.06
C ARG A 118 4.81 30.44 9.16
N ARG A 119 5.29 31.08 8.09
CA ARG A 119 6.49 31.94 8.16
C ARG A 119 6.18 33.26 8.87
N LYS A 120 5.00 33.83 8.64
CA LYS A 120 4.53 35.06 9.32
C LYS A 120 4.35 34.81 10.82
N ASP A 121 3.72 33.70 11.17
CA ASP A 121 3.44 33.32 12.57
C ASP A 121 4.70 33.00 13.40
N LYS A 122 5.77 32.51 12.79
CA LYS A 122 7.02 32.22 13.52
C LYS A 122 7.65 33.46 14.17
N GLY A 123 7.29 34.66 13.72
CA GLY A 123 7.72 35.92 14.32
C GLY A 123 6.85 36.40 15.49
N GLN A 124 5.67 35.85 15.71
CA GLN A 124 4.64 36.41 16.62
C GLN A 124 4.17 35.48 17.74
N ARG A 125 4.34 34.15 17.65
CA ARG A 125 3.86 33.22 18.68
C ARG A 125 4.94 32.89 19.71
N PRO A 126 4.60 32.96 21.02
CA PRO A 126 5.42 32.39 22.09
C PRO A 126 5.55 30.87 21.88
N LYS A 127 6.75 30.31 22.17
CA LYS A 127 7.07 28.88 21.97
C LYS A 127 6.24 27.90 22.80
N ASP A 128 5.42 28.35 23.74
CA ASP A 128 4.89 27.51 24.81
C ASP A 128 3.48 26.95 24.61
N LYS A 129 2.76 27.29 23.56
CA LYS A 129 1.45 26.66 23.28
C LYS A 129 1.15 26.62 21.79
N ALA A 130 1.80 25.74 21.05
CA ALA A 130 1.21 25.29 19.80
C ALA A 130 0.15 24.24 20.16
N ASP A 131 -1.12 24.60 20.21
CA ASP A 131 -2.23 23.67 20.34
C ASP A 131 -2.09 22.61 19.24
N LYS A 132 -2.03 21.33 19.68
CA LYS A 132 -2.02 20.24 18.73
C LYS A 132 -3.38 20.23 18.04
N PRO A 133 -3.44 20.27 16.69
CA PRO A 133 -4.71 20.30 15.99
C PRO A 133 -5.55 19.07 16.35
N ASN A 134 -6.84 19.29 16.53
CA ASN A 134 -7.82 18.23 16.77
C ASN A 134 -7.90 17.32 15.53
N ARG A 135 -7.88 16.01 15.75
CA ARG A 135 -7.97 15.03 14.66
C ARG A 135 -9.28 15.13 13.85
N GLN A 136 -10.40 15.50 14.50
CA GLN A 136 -11.67 15.67 13.82
C GLN A 136 -11.65 16.89 12.89
N GLU A 137 -11.07 18.01 13.35
CA GLU A 137 -10.88 19.22 12.53
C GLU A 137 -9.97 18.97 11.34
N LEU A 138 -8.85 18.25 11.57
CA LEU A 138 -7.96 17.84 10.46
C LEU A 138 -8.68 16.97 9.44
N LEU A 139 -9.53 16.05 9.88
CA LEU A 139 -10.29 15.19 8.98
C LEU A 139 -11.36 15.99 8.21
N ALA A 140 -11.93 17.01 8.81
CA ALA A 140 -12.86 17.93 8.17
C ALA A 140 -12.17 18.93 7.20
N GLY A 141 -10.84 19.03 7.23
CA GLY A 141 -10.10 19.90 6.29
C GLY A 141 -9.71 21.24 6.88
N ASP A 142 -9.02 21.25 8.01
CA ASP A 142 -8.51 22.47 8.64
C ASP A 142 -7.51 23.21 7.72
N PRO A 143 -7.82 24.43 7.26
CA PRO A 143 -6.97 25.20 6.36
C PRO A 143 -5.63 25.61 6.99
N GLU A 144 -5.58 25.89 8.29
CA GLU A 144 -4.35 26.25 9.02
C GLU A 144 -3.33 25.11 9.03
N TYR A 145 -3.83 23.87 8.91
CA TYR A 145 -3.02 22.65 8.87
C TYR A 145 -3.23 21.86 7.58
N PHE A 146 -3.38 22.54 6.45
CA PHE A 146 -3.72 21.97 5.15
C PHE A 146 -2.98 20.66 4.84
N SER A 147 -1.65 20.66 4.91
CA SER A 147 -0.86 19.46 4.59
C SER A 147 -1.09 18.29 5.55
N ARG A 148 -1.43 18.56 6.83
CA ARG A 148 -1.78 17.52 7.82
C ARG A 148 -3.18 16.97 7.55
N SER A 149 -4.13 17.84 7.24
CA SER A 149 -5.49 17.46 6.85
C SER A 149 -5.46 16.56 5.62
N MET A 150 -4.73 16.94 4.57
CA MET A 150 -4.54 16.13 3.37
C MET A 150 -4.01 14.72 3.68
N ALA A 151 -2.99 14.60 4.54
CA ALA A 151 -2.44 13.30 4.91
C ALA A 151 -3.43 12.45 5.71
N LEU A 152 -4.17 13.05 6.63
CA LEU A 152 -5.17 12.33 7.45
C LEU A 152 -6.37 11.89 6.60
N GLN A 153 -6.88 12.75 5.73
CA GLN A 153 -7.96 12.43 4.79
C GLN A 153 -7.53 11.33 3.81
N SER A 154 -6.28 11.38 3.34
CA SER A 154 -5.72 10.32 2.47
C SER A 154 -5.66 8.97 3.19
N ALA A 155 -5.26 8.97 4.47
CA ALA A 155 -5.24 7.76 5.28
C ALA A 155 -6.66 7.22 5.56
N ALA A 156 -7.62 8.11 5.83
CA ALA A 156 -9.02 7.74 6.04
C ALA A 156 -9.64 7.18 4.75
N TRP A 157 -9.40 7.82 3.61
CA TRP A 157 -9.83 7.32 2.31
C TRP A 157 -9.22 5.94 2.01
N HIS A 158 -7.92 5.74 2.26
CA HIS A 158 -7.25 4.46 2.04
C HIS A 158 -7.89 3.35 2.89
N LEU A 159 -8.19 3.61 4.17
CA LEU A 159 -8.89 2.66 5.04
C LEU A 159 -10.31 2.35 4.55
N ARG A 160 -11.05 3.35 4.07
CA ARG A 160 -12.38 3.12 3.47
C ARG A 160 -12.29 2.29 2.18
N SER A 161 -11.40 2.64 1.28
CA SER A 161 -11.25 1.94 0.00
C SER A 161 -10.88 0.46 0.18
N CYS A 162 -10.11 0.11 1.21
CA CYS A 162 -9.77 -1.29 1.49
C CYS A 162 -10.88 -2.06 2.22
N SER A 163 -11.83 -1.40 2.88
CA SER A 163 -12.80 -2.03 3.77
C SER A 163 -14.26 -1.89 3.36
N GLU A 164 -14.56 -1.11 2.33
CA GLU A 164 -15.90 -0.91 1.79
C GLU A 164 -15.98 -1.43 0.34
N PRO A 165 -16.23 -2.75 0.12
CA PRO A 165 -16.24 -3.36 -1.22
C PRO A 165 -17.36 -2.82 -2.13
N GLU A 166 -18.34 -2.13 -1.58
CA GLU A 166 -19.34 -1.39 -2.32
C GLU A 166 -18.84 -0.04 -2.86
N SER A 167 -17.77 0.48 -2.29
CA SER A 167 -17.16 1.77 -2.67
C SER A 167 -15.93 1.61 -3.56
N GLU A 168 -15.18 0.53 -3.41
CA GLU A 168 -13.99 0.23 -4.20
C GLU A 168 -13.94 -1.27 -4.54
N ASN A 169 -13.50 -1.62 -5.75
CA ASN A 169 -13.30 -3.02 -6.10
C ASN A 169 -12.24 -3.66 -5.19
N PRO A 170 -12.51 -4.85 -4.58
CA PRO A 170 -11.60 -5.46 -3.62
C PRO A 170 -10.18 -5.71 -4.16
N LEU A 171 -10.06 -6.21 -5.39
CA LEU A 171 -8.74 -6.45 -6.01
C LEU A 171 -8.01 -5.14 -6.31
N LEU A 172 -8.74 -4.13 -6.76
CA LEU A 172 -8.13 -2.81 -7.01
C LEU A 172 -7.60 -2.19 -5.73
N ALA A 173 -8.34 -2.27 -4.61
CA ALA A 173 -7.87 -1.82 -3.30
C ALA A 173 -6.59 -2.55 -2.85
N ARG A 174 -6.53 -3.88 -3.05
CA ARG A 174 -5.32 -4.69 -2.76
C ARG A 174 -4.12 -4.28 -3.60
N LEU A 175 -4.33 -4.10 -4.90
CA LEU A 175 -3.25 -3.70 -5.81
C LEU A 175 -2.82 -2.24 -5.57
N THR A 176 -3.74 -1.37 -5.17
CA THR A 176 -3.41 0.01 -4.77
C THR A 176 -2.46 0.02 -3.58
N GLU A 177 -2.71 -0.79 -2.55
CA GLU A 177 -1.79 -0.97 -1.41
C GLU A 177 -0.44 -1.53 -1.87
N PHE A 178 -0.46 -2.60 -2.69
CA PHE A 178 0.77 -3.22 -3.19
C PHE A 178 1.65 -2.23 -3.94
N TRP A 179 1.07 -1.48 -4.89
CA TRP A 179 1.83 -0.53 -5.69
C TRP A 179 2.26 0.71 -4.91
N PHE A 180 1.43 1.19 -3.98
CA PHE A 180 1.85 2.26 -3.09
C PHE A 180 3.02 1.83 -2.21
N ASN A 181 3.03 0.58 -1.73
CA ASN A 181 4.13 0.02 -0.96
C ASN A 181 5.38 -0.23 -1.82
N HIS A 182 5.22 -0.65 -3.09
CA HIS A 182 6.33 -0.85 -4.03
C HIS A 182 7.01 0.48 -4.43
N PHE A 183 6.22 1.53 -4.62
CA PHE A 183 6.66 2.89 -4.94
C PHE A 183 6.45 3.81 -3.73
N ASN A 184 6.93 3.38 -2.58
CA ASN A 184 6.68 4.07 -1.32
C ASN A 184 7.09 5.55 -1.35
N VAL A 185 6.26 6.41 -0.77
CA VAL A 185 6.57 7.81 -0.45
C VAL A 185 6.21 8.11 1.00
N TYR A 186 7.12 8.78 1.71
CA TYR A 186 6.98 9.05 3.14
C TYR A 186 6.27 10.37 3.43
N SER A 187 5.06 10.32 3.97
CA SER A 187 4.26 11.50 4.33
C SER A 187 4.87 12.36 5.43
N GLY A 188 5.76 11.79 6.26
CA GLY A 188 6.51 12.54 7.27
C GLY A 188 7.51 13.54 6.69
N LYS A 189 7.99 13.36 5.45
CA LYS A 189 8.74 14.37 4.71
C LYS A 189 7.76 15.47 4.26
N GLY A 190 7.79 16.62 4.92
CA GLY A 190 6.76 17.66 4.87
C GLY A 190 6.35 18.12 3.46
N ALA A 191 7.27 18.08 2.48
CA ALA A 191 6.99 18.42 1.08
C ALA A 191 6.17 17.34 0.35
N VAL A 192 6.13 16.10 0.83
CA VAL A 192 5.36 14.99 0.26
C VAL A 192 3.91 15.01 0.74
N ARG A 193 3.71 15.41 1.99
CA ARG A 193 2.45 15.28 2.74
C ARG A 193 1.20 15.73 2.01
N PRO A 194 1.14 16.91 1.37
CA PRO A 194 -0.08 17.36 0.69
C PRO A 194 -0.41 16.56 -0.58
N PHE A 195 0.57 15.83 -1.13
CA PHE A 195 0.43 15.11 -2.41
C PHE A 195 0.20 13.61 -2.25
N VAL A 196 0.27 13.06 -1.03
CA VAL A 196 0.23 11.59 -0.82
C VAL A 196 -1.09 10.98 -1.28
N GLY A 197 -2.23 11.65 -1.06
CA GLY A 197 -3.53 11.17 -1.53
C GLY A 197 -3.66 11.18 -3.04
N HIS A 198 -3.23 12.27 -3.68
CA HIS A 198 -3.22 12.37 -5.13
C HIS A 198 -2.31 11.29 -5.75
N TYR A 199 -1.15 11.03 -5.16
CA TYR A 199 -0.23 9.96 -5.57
C TYR A 199 -0.86 8.57 -5.44
N LEU A 200 -1.47 8.28 -4.30
CA LEU A 200 -2.16 7.01 -4.04
C LEU A 200 -3.25 6.73 -5.08
N ILE A 201 -4.02 7.77 -5.46
CA ILE A 201 -5.15 7.66 -6.39
C ILE A 201 -4.65 7.63 -7.84
N ASN A 202 -3.86 8.61 -8.25
CA ASN A 202 -3.52 8.80 -9.67
C ASN A 202 -2.28 8.04 -10.14
N VAL A 203 -1.49 7.48 -9.23
CA VAL A 203 -0.37 6.60 -9.56
C VAL A 203 -0.71 5.16 -9.21
N ALA A 204 -0.79 4.83 -7.92
CA ALA A 204 -0.93 3.44 -7.48
C ALA A 204 -2.25 2.81 -7.92
N ARG A 205 -3.39 3.52 -7.75
CA ARG A 205 -4.72 3.01 -8.11
C ARG A 205 -4.98 3.01 -9.60
N SER A 206 -4.79 4.14 -10.26
CA SER A 206 -5.19 4.30 -11.67
C SER A 206 -4.37 3.44 -12.63
N HIS A 207 -3.12 3.09 -12.27
CA HIS A 207 -2.24 2.26 -13.08
C HIS A 207 -2.11 0.83 -12.55
N ALA A 208 -2.88 0.44 -11.53
CA ALA A 208 -2.72 -0.83 -10.81
C ALA A 208 -2.73 -2.09 -11.69
N LEU A 209 -3.45 -2.05 -12.81
CA LEU A 209 -3.63 -3.16 -13.76
C LEU A 209 -3.31 -2.75 -15.21
N GLY A 210 -2.64 -1.61 -15.41
CA GLY A 210 -2.15 -1.15 -16.71
C GLY A 210 -0.82 -1.78 -17.13
N LYS A 211 -0.07 -1.06 -17.96
CA LYS A 211 1.32 -1.42 -18.26
C LYS A 211 2.25 -0.98 -17.11
N PHE A 212 3.19 -1.84 -16.73
CA PHE A 212 4.15 -1.50 -15.68
C PHE A 212 4.99 -0.27 -16.03
N GLU A 213 5.34 -0.07 -17.29
CA GLU A 213 6.09 1.10 -17.74
C GLU A 213 5.33 2.41 -17.53
N ASP A 214 4.01 2.41 -17.69
CA ASP A 214 3.17 3.60 -17.47
C ASP A 214 3.04 3.90 -15.98
N LEU A 215 2.87 2.87 -15.14
CA LEU A 215 2.86 2.99 -13.70
C LEU A 215 4.21 3.54 -13.17
N LEU A 216 5.32 3.00 -13.65
CA LEU A 216 6.66 3.45 -13.27
C LEU A 216 6.89 4.92 -13.68
N LEU A 217 6.51 5.28 -14.89
CA LEU A 217 6.65 6.66 -15.40
C LEU A 217 5.74 7.63 -14.64
N ALA A 218 4.49 7.24 -14.35
CA ALA A 218 3.57 8.04 -13.54
C ALA A 218 4.13 8.28 -12.13
N SER A 219 4.69 7.25 -11.49
CA SER A 219 5.38 7.39 -10.21
C SER A 219 6.58 8.32 -10.30
N ALA A 220 7.45 8.12 -11.29
CA ALA A 220 8.69 8.88 -11.47
C ALA A 220 8.48 10.38 -11.67
N ARG A 221 7.40 10.76 -12.32
CA ARG A 221 7.05 12.17 -12.62
C ARG A 221 6.21 12.84 -11.52
N HIS A 222 5.64 12.08 -10.60
CA HIS A 222 4.72 12.66 -9.63
C HIS A 222 5.44 13.53 -8.59
N PRO A 223 4.88 14.72 -8.23
CA PRO A 223 5.49 15.63 -7.26
C PRO A 223 5.87 14.99 -5.91
N ALA A 224 5.06 14.04 -5.42
CA ALA A 224 5.36 13.32 -4.18
C ALA A 224 6.69 12.56 -4.28
N MET A 225 6.93 11.80 -5.36
CA MET A 225 8.16 11.03 -5.56
C MET A 225 9.36 11.95 -5.82
N LEU A 226 9.19 12.96 -6.68
CA LEU A 226 10.24 13.96 -6.97
C LEU A 226 10.70 14.71 -5.72
N ALA A 227 9.77 14.99 -4.79
CA ALA A 227 10.06 15.62 -3.51
C ALA A 227 10.63 14.61 -2.49
N TYR A 228 10.13 13.38 -2.48
CA TYR A 228 10.55 12.35 -1.53
C TYR A 228 12.01 11.97 -1.71
N LEU A 229 12.45 11.71 -2.93
CA LEU A 229 13.83 11.32 -3.23
C LEU A 229 14.70 12.51 -3.68
N ASP A 230 14.26 13.76 -3.45
CA ASP A 230 14.97 15.01 -3.75
C ASP A 230 15.34 15.20 -5.23
N GLN A 231 14.71 14.46 -6.14
CA GLN A 231 14.94 14.58 -7.58
C GLN A 231 14.66 15.99 -8.10
N ALA A 232 13.66 16.66 -7.55
CA ALA A 232 13.33 18.05 -7.90
C ALA A 232 14.51 19.04 -7.73
N GLN A 233 15.60 18.62 -7.09
CA GLN A 233 16.79 19.44 -6.84
C GLN A 233 18.00 19.00 -7.69
N SER A 234 17.88 17.91 -8.48
CA SER A 234 18.96 17.36 -9.29
C SER A 234 19.30 18.27 -10.48
N VAL A 235 20.56 18.60 -10.65
CA VAL A 235 21.08 19.43 -11.74
C VAL A 235 22.39 18.85 -12.29
N ALA A 236 22.69 19.13 -13.55
CA ALA A 236 23.94 18.77 -14.17
C ALA A 236 25.15 19.31 -13.36
N GLU A 237 26.22 18.55 -13.24
CA GLU A 237 27.42 18.92 -12.49
C GLU A 237 28.05 20.24 -12.97
N ASN A 238 28.00 20.46 -14.28
CA ASN A 238 28.49 21.69 -14.93
C ASN A 238 27.40 22.76 -15.11
N GLY A 239 26.20 22.53 -14.58
CA GLY A 239 25.08 23.45 -14.67
C GLY A 239 25.31 24.72 -13.86
N ARG A 240 24.97 25.88 -14.43
CA ARG A 240 25.04 27.16 -13.72
C ARG A 240 24.26 27.06 -12.41
N ARG A 241 24.94 27.36 -11.30
CA ARG A 241 24.38 27.44 -9.94
C ARG A 241 23.07 28.26 -9.97
N ALA A 242 21.94 27.59 -9.88
CA ALA A 242 20.70 28.30 -9.71
C ALA A 242 20.59 28.73 -8.24
N MET A 243 20.70 30.04 -8.02
CA MET A 243 20.38 30.75 -6.77
C MET A 243 21.02 30.16 -5.47
N GLY A 244 22.31 30.33 -5.28
CA GLY A 244 22.95 30.44 -3.95
C GLY A 244 23.10 29.18 -3.11
N LYS A 245 22.52 28.01 -3.47
CA LYS A 245 22.79 26.73 -2.82
C LYS A 245 23.41 25.76 -3.81
N SER A 246 24.49 25.11 -3.39
CA SER A 246 25.16 24.06 -4.16
C SER A 246 24.16 22.91 -4.38
N ARG A 247 23.54 22.86 -5.54
CA ARG A 247 22.78 21.72 -6.04
C ARG A 247 23.74 20.92 -6.92
N GLY A 248 23.69 19.60 -6.82
CA GLY A 248 24.50 18.68 -7.58
C GLY A 248 23.66 17.58 -8.19
N LEU A 249 24.35 16.61 -8.74
CA LEU A 249 23.74 15.39 -9.25
C LEU A 249 23.09 14.60 -8.12
N ASN A 250 21.84 14.19 -8.29
CA ASN A 250 21.12 13.36 -7.31
C ASN A 250 21.20 11.87 -7.70
N GLU A 251 22.20 11.19 -7.16
CA GLU A 251 22.33 9.74 -7.36
C GLU A 251 21.33 8.93 -6.52
N ASN A 252 20.80 9.48 -5.44
CA ASN A 252 19.88 8.75 -4.56
C ASN A 252 18.61 8.32 -5.33
N TYR A 253 17.99 9.25 -6.04
CA TYR A 253 16.80 8.92 -6.82
C TYR A 253 17.09 7.88 -7.91
N ALA A 254 18.20 8.03 -8.63
CA ALA A 254 18.59 7.08 -9.68
C ALA A 254 18.84 5.68 -9.09
N ARG A 255 19.49 5.61 -7.92
CA ARG A 255 19.74 4.36 -7.20
C ARG A 255 18.43 3.68 -6.83
N GLU A 256 17.52 4.39 -6.16
CA GLU A 256 16.24 3.82 -5.72
C GLU A 256 15.37 3.38 -6.91
N LEU A 257 15.39 4.14 -8.01
CA LEU A 257 14.72 3.79 -9.25
C LEU A 257 15.23 2.47 -9.81
N MET A 258 16.56 2.26 -9.85
CA MET A 258 17.17 1.04 -10.34
C MET A 258 17.04 -0.11 -9.35
N GLU A 259 17.30 0.14 -8.09
CA GLU A 259 17.39 -0.89 -7.06
C GLU A 259 16.03 -1.34 -6.54
N LEU A 260 15.17 -0.40 -6.16
CA LEU A 260 13.92 -0.73 -5.47
C LEU A 260 12.71 -0.75 -6.41
N HIS A 261 12.66 0.17 -7.35
CA HIS A 261 11.49 0.28 -8.23
C HIS A 261 11.56 -0.64 -9.45
N THR A 262 12.78 -1.06 -9.90
CA THR A 262 12.96 -1.86 -11.10
C THR A 262 13.84 -3.09 -10.90
N LEU A 263 15.14 -3.01 -11.14
CA LEU A 263 16.06 -4.14 -11.32
C LEU A 263 16.26 -5.03 -10.07
N GLY A 264 16.19 -4.43 -8.89
CA GLY A 264 16.59 -5.08 -7.65
C GLY A 264 18.09 -4.96 -7.36
N VAL A 265 18.49 -5.23 -6.11
CA VAL A 265 19.90 -5.16 -5.64
C VAL A 265 20.84 -5.99 -6.51
N HIS A 266 20.37 -7.11 -7.05
CA HIS A 266 21.14 -8.02 -7.89
C HIS A 266 20.87 -7.85 -9.39
N GLY A 267 20.35 -6.68 -9.80
CA GLY A 267 19.90 -6.41 -11.17
C GLY A 267 21.02 -6.19 -12.22
N GLY A 268 22.29 -6.35 -11.81
CA GLY A 268 23.44 -6.29 -12.72
C GLY A 268 23.94 -4.88 -13.06
N TYR A 269 23.43 -3.83 -12.43
CA TYR A 269 23.89 -2.46 -12.58
C TYR A 269 25.11 -2.17 -11.70
N THR A 270 25.91 -1.19 -12.11
CA THR A 270 27.09 -0.70 -11.42
C THR A 270 26.85 0.70 -10.82
N GLN A 271 27.78 1.18 -9.97
CA GLN A 271 27.78 2.57 -9.49
C GLN A 271 27.87 3.58 -10.66
N THR A 272 28.56 3.22 -11.72
CA THR A 272 28.63 4.04 -12.94
C THR A 272 27.25 4.16 -13.57
N ASP A 273 26.47 3.06 -13.69
CA ASP A 273 25.13 3.09 -14.24
C ASP A 273 24.19 3.98 -13.40
N VAL A 274 24.31 3.93 -12.06
CA VAL A 274 23.56 4.82 -11.16
C VAL A 274 23.87 6.29 -11.45
N ARG A 275 25.16 6.64 -11.59
CA ARG A 275 25.57 8.01 -11.90
C ARG A 275 25.08 8.45 -13.28
N GLU A 276 25.22 7.60 -14.28
CA GLU A 276 24.75 7.88 -15.64
C GLU A 276 23.23 8.04 -15.67
N MET A 277 22.46 7.20 -14.94
CA MET A 277 21.02 7.35 -14.80
C MET A 277 20.64 8.65 -14.07
N ALA A 278 21.41 9.05 -13.06
CA ALA A 278 21.21 10.34 -12.40
C ALA A 278 21.44 11.52 -13.38
N ARG A 279 22.45 11.44 -14.27
CA ARG A 279 22.68 12.42 -15.34
C ARG A 279 21.53 12.48 -16.33
N VAL A 280 20.96 11.32 -16.72
CA VAL A 280 19.77 11.21 -17.59
C VAL A 280 18.59 11.95 -16.98
N LEU A 281 18.37 11.85 -15.66
CA LEU A 281 17.22 12.45 -14.99
C LEU A 281 17.41 13.90 -14.55
N THR A 282 18.59 14.52 -14.78
CA THR A 282 18.79 15.94 -14.47
C THR A 282 17.78 16.82 -15.20
N GLY A 283 17.33 17.88 -14.55
CA GLY A 283 16.29 18.78 -15.07
C GLY A 283 14.84 18.31 -14.84
N TRP A 284 14.61 17.07 -14.38
CA TRP A 284 13.29 16.63 -13.94
C TRP A 284 12.95 17.24 -12.59
N THR A 285 11.90 18.04 -12.53
CA THR A 285 11.52 18.79 -11.32
C THR A 285 10.01 18.94 -11.18
N VAL A 286 9.58 19.53 -10.07
CA VAL A 286 8.16 19.84 -9.86
C VAL A 286 7.74 21.06 -10.67
N GLY A 287 6.55 21.02 -11.23
CA GLY A 287 5.91 22.10 -11.99
C GLY A 287 4.62 22.57 -11.32
N PRO A 288 4.67 23.52 -10.35
CA PRO A 288 3.50 23.93 -9.58
C PRO A 288 2.34 24.49 -10.39
N GLN A 289 2.59 24.94 -11.62
CA GLN A 289 1.56 25.46 -12.54
C GLN A 289 1.17 24.45 -13.63
N ASP A 290 1.90 23.34 -13.73
CA ASP A 290 1.63 22.32 -14.73
C ASP A 290 0.56 21.35 -14.19
N SER A 291 -0.40 20.98 -15.03
CA SER A 291 -1.49 20.08 -14.64
C SER A 291 -1.01 18.72 -14.11
N SER A 292 0.10 18.23 -14.65
CA SER A 292 0.78 17.01 -14.20
C SER A 292 1.63 17.19 -12.92
N GLY A 293 1.86 18.44 -12.48
CA GLY A 293 2.78 18.77 -11.39
C GLY A 293 4.25 18.49 -11.69
N PHE A 294 4.57 18.05 -12.92
CA PHE A 294 5.91 17.76 -13.39
C PHE A 294 6.36 18.83 -14.38
N ARG A 295 7.65 19.13 -14.36
CA ARG A 295 8.29 20.01 -15.36
C ARG A 295 9.69 19.52 -15.68
N PHE A 296 10.03 19.53 -16.95
CA PHE A 296 11.41 19.42 -17.41
C PHE A 296 12.01 20.82 -17.61
N VAL A 297 13.22 21.04 -17.09
CA VAL A 297 13.95 22.30 -17.21
C VAL A 297 15.26 22.07 -17.98
N PRO A 298 15.30 22.35 -19.30
CA PRO A 298 16.44 22.01 -20.17
C PRO A 298 17.78 22.57 -19.69
N ARG A 299 17.81 23.79 -19.15
CA ARG A 299 19.03 24.44 -18.63
C ARG A 299 19.67 23.74 -17.41
N LEU A 300 18.95 22.83 -16.76
CA LEU A 300 19.42 22.05 -15.62
C LEU A 300 19.84 20.65 -16.03
N HIS A 301 19.56 20.26 -17.28
CA HIS A 301 19.85 18.94 -17.80
C HIS A 301 21.30 18.79 -18.25
N ASP A 302 21.87 17.61 -18.02
CA ASP A 302 23.17 17.21 -18.54
C ASP A 302 23.06 16.84 -20.02
N THR A 303 23.76 17.59 -20.86
CA THR A 303 23.69 17.47 -22.31
C THR A 303 24.75 16.54 -22.91
N GLY A 304 25.64 15.96 -22.08
CA GLY A 304 26.65 14.99 -22.52
C GLY A 304 26.06 13.61 -22.85
N GLY A 305 26.79 12.83 -23.61
CA GLY A 305 26.44 11.41 -23.85
C GLY A 305 26.45 10.63 -22.53
N LYS A 306 25.53 9.65 -22.40
CA LYS A 306 25.37 8.81 -21.22
C LYS A 306 25.21 7.35 -21.65
N THR A 307 25.57 6.42 -20.77
CA THR A 307 25.36 4.98 -21.01
C THR A 307 24.87 4.34 -19.72
N VAL A 308 23.69 3.72 -19.76
CA VAL A 308 23.08 3.00 -18.63
C VAL A 308 22.88 1.55 -19.03
N LEU A 309 23.47 0.61 -18.33
CA LEU A 309 23.39 -0.83 -18.64
C LEU A 309 23.67 -1.15 -20.13
N GLY A 310 24.67 -0.49 -20.71
CA GLY A 310 25.04 -0.64 -22.11
C GLY A 310 24.15 0.11 -23.13
N GLN A 311 23.00 0.63 -22.71
CA GLN A 311 22.14 1.46 -23.56
C GLN A 311 22.69 2.89 -23.62
N ARG A 312 22.95 3.39 -24.83
CA ARG A 312 23.46 4.75 -25.05
C ARG A 312 22.32 5.76 -25.20
N TYR A 313 22.53 6.93 -24.58
CA TYR A 313 21.70 8.11 -24.69
C TYR A 313 22.59 9.23 -25.21
N SER A 314 22.24 9.82 -26.35
CA SER A 314 23.14 10.70 -27.10
C SER A 314 23.41 12.06 -26.47
N GLY A 315 22.64 12.41 -25.45
CA GLY A 315 22.70 13.76 -24.89
C GLY A 315 22.40 14.81 -25.94
N ILE A 316 21.64 15.80 -25.70
CA ILE A 316 21.25 16.84 -26.63
C ILE A 316 20.55 16.42 -27.87
N SER A 317 19.55 16.99 -28.16
CA SER A 317 19.37 17.87 -29.33
C SER A 317 18.07 18.56 -29.11
N PHE A 318 18.06 19.86 -29.08
CA PHE A 318 16.89 20.68 -29.23
C PHE A 318 15.59 20.09 -28.63
N GLY A 319 15.46 20.05 -27.30
CA GLY A 319 14.29 19.56 -26.59
C GLY A 319 14.28 18.06 -26.21
N GLY A 320 15.30 17.27 -26.59
CA GLY A 320 15.32 15.82 -26.39
C GLY A 320 15.58 15.31 -24.97
N GLY A 321 16.02 16.15 -24.03
CA GLY A 321 16.43 15.71 -22.69
C GLY A 321 15.33 15.14 -21.80
N GLU A 322 14.07 15.58 -21.94
CA GLU A 322 12.94 14.95 -21.26
C GLU A 322 12.69 13.55 -21.78
N GLN A 323 12.73 13.38 -23.11
CA GLN A 323 12.51 12.10 -23.78
C GLN A 323 13.58 11.08 -23.41
N GLU A 324 14.83 11.52 -23.21
CA GLU A 324 15.92 10.67 -22.74
C GLU A 324 15.58 9.98 -21.42
N GLY A 325 15.03 10.74 -20.45
CA GLY A 325 14.56 10.20 -19.19
C GLY A 325 13.38 9.22 -19.34
N VAL A 326 12.45 9.52 -20.22
CA VAL A 326 11.33 8.62 -20.53
C VAL A 326 11.82 7.29 -21.12
N ASP A 327 12.74 7.36 -22.08
CA ASP A 327 13.28 6.18 -22.77
C ASP A 327 14.11 5.32 -21.80
N ALA A 328 14.88 5.95 -20.91
CA ALA A 328 15.61 5.25 -19.87
C ALA A 328 14.70 4.53 -18.86
N ILE A 329 13.62 5.18 -18.41
CA ILE A 329 12.64 4.55 -17.53
C ILE A 329 11.94 3.39 -18.21
N ARG A 330 11.53 3.52 -19.47
CA ARG A 330 10.94 2.44 -20.25
C ARG A 330 11.91 1.27 -20.47
N PHE A 331 13.18 1.57 -20.72
CA PHE A 331 14.23 0.56 -20.82
C PHE A 331 14.35 -0.25 -19.51
N LEU A 332 14.40 0.44 -18.36
CA LEU A 332 14.41 -0.22 -17.06
C LEU A 332 13.13 -1.04 -16.82
N ALA A 333 11.96 -0.53 -17.20
CA ALA A 333 10.68 -1.22 -17.01
C ALA A 333 10.61 -2.56 -17.76
N ARG A 334 11.25 -2.64 -18.94
CA ARG A 334 11.27 -3.82 -19.81
C ARG A 334 12.44 -4.76 -19.52
N HIS A 335 13.33 -4.39 -18.61
CA HIS A 335 14.52 -5.20 -18.32
C HIS A 335 14.12 -6.53 -17.65
N PRO A 336 14.77 -7.68 -18.01
CA PRO A 336 14.44 -8.99 -17.43
C PRO A 336 14.52 -9.05 -15.91
N ALA A 337 15.49 -8.36 -15.29
CA ALA A 337 15.61 -8.27 -13.83
C ALA A 337 14.38 -7.57 -13.20
N THR A 338 13.81 -6.57 -13.89
CA THR A 338 12.57 -5.89 -13.44
C THR A 338 11.39 -6.85 -13.48
N ALA A 339 11.22 -7.61 -14.54
CA ALA A 339 10.19 -8.65 -14.62
C ALA A 339 10.32 -9.65 -13.47
N GLN A 340 11.53 -10.13 -13.21
CA GLN A 340 11.82 -11.05 -12.10
C GLN A 340 11.45 -10.44 -10.74
N ARG A 341 11.88 -9.21 -10.47
CA ARG A 341 11.62 -8.53 -9.20
C ARG A 341 10.12 -8.26 -8.98
N VAL A 342 9.45 -7.67 -9.95
CA VAL A 342 8.02 -7.33 -9.87
C VAL A 342 7.18 -8.59 -9.68
N CYS A 343 7.42 -9.64 -10.47
CA CYS A 343 6.69 -10.89 -10.37
C CYS A 343 6.95 -11.63 -9.04
N LEU A 344 8.19 -11.61 -8.54
CA LEU A 344 8.51 -12.16 -7.23
C LEU A 344 7.73 -11.44 -6.12
N ARG A 345 7.73 -10.10 -6.11
CA ARG A 345 6.99 -9.33 -5.10
C ARG A 345 5.48 -9.54 -5.18
N LEU A 346 4.90 -9.64 -6.38
CA LEU A 346 3.48 -10.01 -6.54
C LEU A 346 3.20 -11.40 -5.98
N ALA A 347 4.05 -12.38 -6.28
CA ALA A 347 3.91 -13.73 -5.75
C ALA A 347 4.04 -13.77 -4.22
N GLN A 348 4.95 -13.00 -3.63
CA GLN A 348 5.10 -12.85 -2.17
C GLN A 348 3.86 -12.23 -1.54
N PHE A 349 3.23 -11.27 -2.18
CA PHE A 349 2.06 -10.58 -1.64
C PHE A 349 0.77 -11.42 -1.72
N PHE A 350 0.62 -12.23 -2.78
CA PHE A 350 -0.62 -12.94 -3.07
C PHE A 350 -0.55 -14.47 -2.85
N ILE A 351 0.63 -15.11 -2.90
CA ILE A 351 0.74 -16.57 -2.86
C ILE A 351 1.36 -17.08 -1.56
N ALA A 352 2.61 -16.73 -1.28
CA ALA A 352 3.37 -17.23 -0.12
C ALA A 352 4.57 -16.32 0.18
N ASP A 353 5.06 -16.30 1.42
CA ASP A 353 6.29 -15.57 1.79
C ASP A 353 7.49 -16.02 0.92
N GLN A 354 7.54 -17.31 0.57
CA GLN A 354 8.53 -17.90 -0.32
C GLN A 354 7.83 -18.66 -1.45
N PRO A 355 7.44 -17.95 -2.52
CA PRO A 355 6.76 -18.56 -3.66
C PRO A 355 7.70 -19.48 -4.43
N SER A 356 7.16 -20.54 -5.05
CA SER A 356 7.96 -21.49 -5.84
C SER A 356 8.64 -20.78 -7.02
N PRO A 357 9.90 -21.16 -7.35
CA PRO A 357 10.57 -20.60 -8.53
C PRO A 357 9.78 -20.83 -9.83
N ALA A 358 9.04 -21.93 -9.92
CA ALA A 358 8.19 -22.27 -11.07
C ALA A 358 7.01 -21.31 -11.20
N ALA A 359 6.36 -20.93 -10.08
CA ALA A 359 5.30 -19.94 -10.07
C ALA A 359 5.82 -18.57 -10.51
N VAL A 360 6.94 -18.13 -9.94
CA VAL A 360 7.57 -16.85 -10.30
C VAL A 360 7.93 -16.84 -11.80
N LYS A 361 8.52 -17.92 -12.32
CA LYS A 361 8.86 -18.03 -13.75
C LYS A 361 7.65 -17.84 -14.65
N LYS A 362 6.51 -18.48 -14.35
CA LYS A 362 5.29 -18.33 -15.14
C LYS A 362 4.78 -16.88 -15.15
N LEU A 363 4.90 -16.17 -14.01
CA LEU A 363 4.56 -14.74 -13.96
C LEU A 363 5.52 -13.89 -14.78
N VAL A 364 6.83 -14.18 -14.73
CA VAL A 364 7.86 -13.51 -15.54
C VAL A 364 7.62 -13.74 -17.03
N ASP A 365 7.29 -14.98 -17.43
CA ASP A 365 6.96 -15.31 -18.83
C ASP A 365 5.73 -14.49 -19.30
N SER A 366 4.69 -14.39 -18.45
CA SER A 366 3.51 -13.56 -18.74
C SER A 366 3.86 -12.08 -18.83
N PHE A 367 4.63 -11.55 -17.87
CA PHE A 367 5.08 -10.16 -17.86
C PHE A 367 5.86 -9.80 -19.14
N SER A 368 6.84 -10.65 -19.49
CA SER A 368 7.73 -10.41 -20.64
C SER A 368 7.00 -10.52 -21.96
N SER A 369 6.18 -11.56 -22.15
CA SER A 369 5.44 -11.78 -23.41
C SER A 369 4.37 -10.73 -23.68
N THR A 370 3.83 -10.10 -22.64
CA THR A 370 2.79 -9.07 -22.76
C THR A 370 3.33 -7.63 -22.66
N GLY A 371 4.65 -7.46 -22.57
CA GLY A 371 5.28 -6.15 -22.41
C GLY A 371 4.86 -5.46 -21.09
N GLY A 372 4.85 -6.21 -20.00
CA GLY A 372 4.53 -5.71 -18.67
C GLY A 372 3.06 -5.42 -18.41
N ASP A 373 2.13 -6.13 -19.07
CA ASP A 373 0.69 -6.01 -18.82
C ASP A 373 0.33 -6.64 -17.47
N LEU A 374 0.07 -5.80 -16.48
CA LEU A 374 -0.21 -6.22 -15.09
C LEU A 374 -1.53 -6.98 -14.96
N ARG A 375 -2.51 -6.71 -15.84
CA ARG A 375 -3.76 -7.46 -15.89
C ARG A 375 -3.52 -8.90 -16.32
N ALA A 376 -2.69 -9.11 -17.34
CA ALA A 376 -2.31 -10.44 -17.79
C ALA A 376 -1.52 -11.21 -16.71
N VAL A 377 -0.59 -10.53 -16.03
CA VAL A 377 0.17 -11.10 -14.92
C VAL A 377 -0.76 -11.52 -13.77
N MET A 378 -1.73 -10.69 -13.39
CA MET A 378 -2.68 -11.02 -12.33
C MET A 378 -3.61 -12.17 -12.71
N ARG A 379 -4.06 -12.28 -13.97
CA ARG A 379 -4.79 -13.45 -14.46
C ARG A 379 -3.96 -14.71 -14.35
N THR A 380 -2.70 -14.67 -14.78
CA THR A 380 -1.77 -15.78 -14.64
C THR A 380 -1.62 -16.18 -13.19
N LEU A 381 -1.39 -15.22 -12.28
CA LEU A 381 -1.22 -15.47 -10.84
C LEU A 381 -2.42 -16.22 -10.24
N LEU A 382 -3.65 -15.78 -10.52
CA LEU A 382 -4.87 -16.38 -10.00
C LEU A 382 -5.16 -17.76 -10.62
N GLN A 383 -4.56 -18.08 -11.78
CA GLN A 383 -4.65 -19.39 -12.42
C GLN A 383 -3.60 -20.38 -11.93
N LEU A 384 -2.51 -19.91 -11.28
CA LEU A 384 -1.46 -20.80 -10.77
C LEU A 384 -1.99 -21.78 -9.74
N PRO A 385 -1.63 -23.08 -9.81
CA PRO A 385 -1.93 -24.05 -8.75
C PRO A 385 -1.44 -23.56 -7.37
N ASP A 386 -0.27 -22.92 -7.30
CA ASP A 386 0.36 -22.40 -6.10
C ASP A 386 -0.55 -21.45 -5.31
N PHE A 387 -1.38 -20.65 -5.99
CA PHE A 387 -2.35 -19.80 -5.33
C PHE A 387 -3.42 -20.59 -4.55
N TRP A 388 -3.71 -21.82 -4.99
CA TRP A 388 -4.78 -22.67 -4.48
C TRP A 388 -4.29 -23.81 -3.57
N GLN A 389 -2.98 -23.97 -3.38
CA GLN A 389 -2.39 -25.01 -2.53
C GLN A 389 -2.58 -24.71 -1.04
N ALA A 390 -2.90 -25.73 -0.24
CA ALA A 390 -3.22 -25.57 1.18
C ALA A 390 -2.04 -25.06 2.01
N GLU A 391 -0.81 -25.50 1.67
CA GLU A 391 0.43 -25.13 2.34
C GLU A 391 0.82 -23.67 2.15
N ASN A 392 0.40 -23.04 1.07
CA ASN A 392 0.66 -21.63 0.79
C ASN A 392 -0.25 -20.72 1.64
N THR A 393 0.10 -20.58 2.92
CA THR A 393 -0.60 -19.67 3.84
C THR A 393 0.15 -18.36 3.98
N LEU A 394 -0.59 -17.27 4.17
CA LEU A 394 -0.06 -15.95 4.46
C LEU A 394 -0.61 -15.45 5.80
N PHE A 395 0.24 -14.82 6.59
CA PHE A 395 -0.18 -14.11 7.78
C PHE A 395 -0.59 -12.68 7.41
N LYS A 396 -1.68 -12.17 7.97
CA LYS A 396 -2.13 -10.81 7.70
C LYS A 396 -1.15 -9.80 8.28
N THR A 397 -0.65 -8.89 7.47
CA THR A 397 0.07 -7.69 7.95
C THR A 397 -0.84 -6.86 8.86
N PRO A 398 -0.34 -5.89 9.63
CA PRO A 398 -1.22 -4.98 10.37
C PRO A 398 -2.27 -4.29 9.47
N MET A 399 -1.89 -3.88 8.25
CA MET A 399 -2.82 -3.28 7.28
C MET A 399 -3.89 -4.28 6.83
N ASP A 400 -3.49 -5.48 6.43
CA ASP A 400 -4.43 -6.55 6.10
C ASP A 400 -5.43 -6.78 7.23
N TYR A 401 -4.94 -6.85 8.46
CA TYR A 401 -5.76 -7.14 9.62
C TYR A 401 -6.72 -6.00 9.93
N ALA A 402 -6.25 -4.75 9.94
CA ALA A 402 -7.09 -3.58 10.18
C ALA A 402 -8.22 -3.49 9.14
N CYS A 403 -7.89 -3.61 7.86
CA CYS A 403 -8.89 -3.60 6.79
C CYS A 403 -9.83 -4.80 6.90
N SER A 404 -9.34 -6.00 7.24
CA SER A 404 -10.21 -7.18 7.43
C SER A 404 -11.22 -7.00 8.56
N VAL A 405 -10.80 -6.43 9.69
CA VAL A 405 -11.70 -6.12 10.81
C VAL A 405 -12.74 -5.09 10.39
N LEU A 406 -12.32 -4.00 9.75
CA LEU A 406 -13.23 -2.96 9.27
C LEU A 406 -14.21 -3.50 8.21
N THR A 407 -13.75 -4.37 7.31
CA THR A 407 -14.59 -5.02 6.29
C THR A 407 -15.66 -5.90 6.95
N ALA A 408 -15.25 -6.81 7.84
CA ALA A 408 -16.15 -7.76 8.49
C ALA A 408 -17.20 -7.07 9.38
N THR A 409 -16.86 -5.93 9.96
CA THR A 409 -17.75 -5.17 10.87
C THR A 409 -18.45 -4.00 10.19
N GLN A 410 -18.18 -3.71 8.90
CA GLN A 410 -18.57 -2.48 8.22
C GLN A 410 -18.17 -1.22 9.01
N GLY A 411 -17.07 -1.33 9.76
CA GLY A 411 -16.66 -0.34 10.74
C GLY A 411 -16.13 0.97 10.15
N ALA A 412 -15.68 0.96 8.88
CA ALA A 412 -15.11 2.13 8.23
C ALA A 412 -16.09 3.29 7.98
N ARG A 413 -17.40 3.02 8.08
CA ARG A 413 -18.46 4.04 7.98
C ARG A 413 -18.38 5.07 9.12
N GLU A 414 -17.78 4.70 10.26
CA GLU A 414 -17.61 5.58 11.41
C GLU A 414 -16.18 6.13 11.49
N ASN A 415 -16.03 7.45 11.49
CA ASN A 415 -14.72 8.13 11.59
C ASN A 415 -13.94 7.72 12.86
N ARG A 416 -14.63 7.42 13.98
CA ARG A 416 -14.01 6.91 15.21
C ARG A 416 -13.22 5.63 14.95
N ASN A 417 -13.77 4.70 14.17
CA ASN A 417 -13.13 3.43 13.84
C ASN A 417 -11.93 3.62 12.89
N LEU A 418 -11.99 4.62 12.00
CA LEU A 418 -10.83 4.98 11.17
C LEU A 418 -9.67 5.50 12.04
N PHE A 419 -9.95 6.30 13.08
CA PHE A 419 -8.92 6.75 14.03
C PHE A 419 -8.36 5.61 14.87
N LEU A 420 -9.21 4.66 15.30
CA LEU A 420 -8.76 3.45 16.01
C LEU A 420 -7.86 2.58 15.13
N ALA A 421 -8.25 2.37 13.86
CA ALA A 421 -7.45 1.64 12.90
C ALA A 421 -6.10 2.32 12.62
N ALA A 422 -6.10 3.63 12.39
CA ALA A 422 -4.86 4.39 12.20
C ALA A 422 -3.95 4.33 13.44
N GLY A 423 -4.53 4.39 14.64
CA GLY A 423 -3.81 4.22 15.91
C GLY A 423 -3.24 2.81 16.07
N PHE A 424 -4.03 1.79 15.76
CA PHE A 424 -3.57 0.40 15.75
C PHE A 424 -2.39 0.20 14.79
N LEU A 425 -2.52 0.67 13.54
CA LEU A 425 -1.47 0.56 12.53
C LEU A 425 -0.16 1.24 12.99
N ALA A 426 -0.24 2.42 13.57
CA ALA A 426 0.93 3.12 14.10
C ALA A 426 1.60 2.33 15.24
N ASN A 427 0.81 1.79 16.17
CA ASN A 427 1.31 1.01 17.30
C ASN A 427 1.82 -0.38 16.87
N ALA A 428 1.31 -0.92 15.78
CA ALA A 428 1.75 -2.20 15.22
C ALA A 428 2.96 -2.07 14.29
N GLY A 429 3.53 -0.86 14.13
CA GLY A 429 4.72 -0.63 13.31
C GLY A 429 4.46 -0.42 11.81
N GLN A 430 3.19 -0.31 11.39
CA GLN A 430 2.79 -0.06 10.00
C GLN A 430 1.89 1.19 9.87
N PRO A 431 2.35 2.40 10.30
CA PRO A 431 1.58 3.62 10.12
C PRO A 431 1.29 3.87 8.64
N LEU A 432 0.05 4.27 8.33
CA LEU A 432 -0.34 4.59 6.94
C LEU A 432 0.54 5.70 6.36
N HIS A 433 1.10 5.43 5.17
CA HIS A 433 1.99 6.32 4.44
C HIS A 433 3.19 6.81 5.29
N GLY A 434 3.55 6.04 6.34
CA GLY A 434 4.52 6.43 7.36
C GLY A 434 5.86 5.69 7.30
N TRP A 435 6.09 4.82 6.32
CA TRP A 435 7.36 4.14 6.15
C TRP A 435 8.42 5.11 5.62
N GLN A 436 9.57 5.16 6.30
CA GLN A 436 10.56 6.22 6.07
C GLN A 436 11.48 5.94 4.88
N THR A 437 11.76 4.67 4.62
CA THR A 437 12.67 4.22 3.56
C THR A 437 11.92 3.83 2.29
N PRO A 438 12.53 3.92 1.11
CA PRO A 438 11.82 3.71 -0.16
C PRO A 438 11.50 2.24 -0.48
N ASP A 439 12.00 1.28 0.29
CA ASP A 439 11.77 -0.16 0.12
C ASP A 439 10.36 -0.65 0.45
N GLY A 440 9.60 0.16 1.21
CA GLY A 440 8.24 -0.19 1.66
C GLY A 440 8.23 -1.22 2.80
N TYR A 441 7.03 -1.53 3.29
CA TYR A 441 6.82 -2.52 4.35
C TYR A 441 7.07 -3.95 3.85
N ALA A 442 7.61 -4.79 4.71
CA ALA A 442 7.74 -6.23 4.49
C ALA A 442 6.37 -6.92 4.42
N PHE A 443 6.28 -8.01 3.65
CA PHE A 443 5.04 -8.81 3.53
C PHE A 443 5.08 -10.08 4.37
N ASP A 444 6.26 -10.53 4.78
CA ASP A 444 6.48 -11.83 5.40
C ASP A 444 5.93 -11.94 6.83
N ALA A 445 5.52 -13.14 7.20
CA ALA A 445 4.98 -13.45 8.51
C ALA A 445 5.99 -13.21 9.64
N ALA A 446 7.28 -13.42 9.41
CA ALA A 446 8.32 -13.30 10.43
C ALA A 446 8.42 -11.87 10.98
N THR A 447 8.22 -10.88 10.13
CA THR A 447 8.20 -9.46 10.52
C THR A 447 7.01 -9.13 11.43
N TRP A 448 5.83 -9.75 11.22
CA TRP A 448 4.58 -9.33 11.85
C TRP A 448 4.03 -10.27 12.91
N LEU A 449 4.54 -11.51 13.00
CA LEU A 449 4.11 -12.51 13.97
C LEU A 449 4.98 -12.46 15.22
N VAL A 450 4.83 -11.40 16.00
CA VAL A 450 5.47 -11.23 17.31
C VAL A 450 4.41 -11.25 18.42
N PRO A 451 4.73 -11.73 19.65
CA PRO A 451 3.73 -11.89 20.72
C PRO A 451 2.93 -10.63 21.03
N GLU A 452 3.57 -9.47 21.08
CA GLU A 452 2.93 -8.20 21.35
C GLU A 452 1.94 -7.78 20.25
N ALA A 453 2.19 -8.21 19.01
CA ALA A 453 1.30 -7.94 17.89
C ALA A 453 -0.05 -8.65 18.05
N LEU A 454 -0.07 -9.86 18.61
CA LEU A 454 -1.30 -10.62 18.86
C LEU A 454 -2.19 -9.91 19.88
N THR A 455 -1.60 -9.42 20.98
CA THR A 455 -2.35 -8.64 21.99
C THR A 455 -2.93 -7.36 21.40
N ARG A 456 -2.13 -6.61 20.62
CA ARG A 456 -2.61 -5.38 19.96
C ARG A 456 -3.73 -5.63 18.97
N ARG A 457 -3.71 -6.77 18.25
CA ARG A 457 -4.79 -7.18 17.34
C ARG A 457 -6.08 -7.48 18.09
N ALA A 458 -5.99 -8.19 19.21
CA ALA A 458 -7.14 -8.49 20.05
C ALA A 458 -7.74 -7.19 20.66
N ASP A 459 -6.92 -6.31 21.18
CA ASP A 459 -7.36 -5.01 21.71
C ASP A 459 -8.08 -4.19 20.63
N PHE A 460 -7.53 -4.17 19.40
CA PHE A 460 -8.16 -3.48 18.29
C PHE A 460 -9.51 -4.10 17.91
N ALA A 461 -9.58 -5.44 17.74
CA ALA A 461 -10.82 -6.13 17.40
C ALA A 461 -11.93 -5.89 18.44
N LEU A 462 -11.58 -5.90 19.73
CA LEU A 462 -12.51 -5.63 20.83
C LEU A 462 -12.91 -4.16 20.95
N SER A 463 -12.11 -3.23 20.41
CA SER A 463 -12.40 -1.78 20.46
C SER A 463 -13.39 -1.32 19.39
N ILE A 464 -13.57 -2.08 18.32
CA ILE A 464 -14.56 -1.83 17.25
C ILE A 464 -15.95 -2.17 17.78
N THR A 465 -16.70 -1.18 18.16
CA THR A 465 -17.87 -1.29 19.05
C THR A 465 -19.21 -1.26 18.35
N ARG A 466 -19.45 -1.80 17.27
CA ARG A 466 -20.79 -2.16 16.75
C ARG A 466 -20.60 -3.16 15.63
N PRO A 467 -20.55 -4.44 15.96
CA PRO A 467 -20.49 -5.43 14.93
C PRO A 467 -21.80 -5.42 14.16
N ALA A 468 -21.71 -5.28 12.83
CA ALA A 468 -22.67 -5.88 11.95
C ALA A 468 -22.81 -7.38 12.30
N ASP A 469 -23.88 -8.01 11.86
CA ASP A 469 -23.96 -9.47 11.96
C ASP A 469 -22.71 -10.10 11.31
N THR A 470 -21.93 -10.82 12.11
CA THR A 470 -20.70 -11.49 11.69
C THR A 470 -20.88 -13.01 11.58
N SER A 471 -22.12 -13.52 11.61
CA SER A 471 -22.44 -14.96 11.50
C SER A 471 -21.88 -15.59 10.22
N PHE A 472 -21.75 -14.83 9.14
CA PHE A 472 -21.14 -15.26 7.89
C PHE A 472 -19.65 -15.67 8.03
N LEU A 473 -18.97 -15.32 9.14
CA LEU A 473 -17.59 -15.76 9.44
C LEU A 473 -17.55 -17.19 9.96
N THR A 474 -18.63 -17.69 10.56
CA THR A 474 -18.70 -19.00 11.23
C THR A 474 -18.18 -20.16 10.36
N PRO A 475 -18.53 -20.26 9.05
CA PRO A 475 -18.05 -21.36 8.21
C PRO A 475 -16.55 -21.38 7.98
N PHE A 476 -15.86 -20.28 8.26
CA PHE A 476 -14.42 -20.11 8.03
C PHE A 476 -13.57 -20.31 9.30
N LEU A 477 -14.22 -20.51 10.44
CA LEU A 477 -13.55 -20.73 11.72
C LEU A 477 -13.48 -22.22 12.05
N SER A 478 -12.37 -22.63 12.67
CA SER A 478 -12.21 -24.00 13.13
C SER A 478 -13.18 -24.36 14.27
N ALA A 479 -13.53 -25.64 14.39
CA ALA A 479 -14.38 -26.13 15.46
C ALA A 479 -13.80 -25.77 16.86
N ALA A 480 -12.47 -25.81 17.01
CA ALA A 480 -11.80 -25.43 18.25
C ALA A 480 -11.99 -23.95 18.58
N THR A 481 -11.84 -23.06 17.58
CA THR A 481 -12.12 -21.62 17.75
C THR A 481 -13.58 -21.37 18.13
N LEU A 482 -14.53 -22.01 17.45
CA LEU A 482 -15.97 -21.85 17.74
C LEU A 482 -16.33 -22.35 19.14
N ALA A 483 -15.79 -23.50 19.57
CA ALA A 483 -16.03 -24.06 20.90
C ALA A 483 -15.50 -23.14 22.01
N SER A 484 -14.33 -22.56 21.81
CA SER A 484 -13.73 -21.60 22.76
C SER A 484 -14.55 -20.31 22.85
N ILE A 485 -15.01 -19.77 21.72
CA ILE A 485 -15.81 -18.54 21.66
C ILE A 485 -17.21 -18.76 22.26
N ALA A 486 -17.81 -19.95 22.09
CA ALA A 486 -19.14 -20.27 22.63
C ALA A 486 -19.21 -20.18 24.17
N GLN A 487 -18.09 -20.40 24.86
CA GLN A 487 -17.99 -20.32 26.32
C GLN A 487 -17.92 -18.87 26.82
N GLU A 488 -17.69 -17.91 25.93
CA GLU A 488 -17.50 -16.51 26.27
C GLU A 488 -18.83 -15.71 26.24
N ARG A 489 -18.81 -14.57 26.92
CA ARG A 489 -19.97 -13.65 26.94
C ARG A 489 -20.35 -13.22 25.52
N PRO A 490 -21.64 -13.19 25.17
CA PRO A 490 -22.09 -12.81 23.82
C PRO A 490 -21.47 -11.52 23.29
N ALA A 491 -21.33 -10.50 24.14
CA ALA A 491 -20.75 -9.20 23.78
C ALA A 491 -19.26 -9.25 23.36
N LEU A 492 -18.53 -10.32 23.72
CA LEU A 492 -17.12 -10.50 23.36
C LEU A 492 -16.92 -11.39 22.14
N ARG A 493 -17.92 -12.18 21.77
CA ARG A 493 -17.77 -13.24 20.75
C ARG A 493 -17.27 -12.73 19.41
N THR A 494 -17.86 -11.64 18.89
CA THR A 494 -17.40 -11.04 17.64
C THR A 494 -15.95 -10.59 17.71
N GLY A 495 -15.56 -9.88 18.76
CA GLY A 495 -14.16 -9.46 18.93
C GLY A 495 -13.20 -10.65 19.00
N LEU A 496 -13.61 -11.75 19.65
CA LEU A 496 -12.81 -12.98 19.74
C LEU A 496 -12.75 -13.73 18.40
N MET A 497 -13.83 -13.74 17.60
CA MET A 497 -13.79 -14.25 16.23
C MET A 497 -12.72 -13.53 15.40
N LEU A 498 -12.74 -12.20 15.45
CA LEU A 498 -11.79 -11.35 14.73
C LEU A 498 -10.36 -11.44 15.29
N ALA A 499 -10.21 -11.77 16.58
CA ALA A 499 -8.91 -12.00 17.22
C ALA A 499 -8.40 -13.45 17.09
N SER A 500 -9.16 -14.35 16.45
CA SER A 500 -8.80 -15.74 16.34
C SER A 500 -7.62 -16.00 15.41
N PRO A 501 -6.84 -17.08 15.61
CA PRO A 501 -5.79 -17.48 14.69
C PRO A 501 -6.29 -17.73 13.25
N ASP A 502 -7.52 -18.24 13.11
CA ASP A 502 -8.13 -18.49 11.80
C ASP A 502 -8.33 -17.17 11.03
N PHE A 503 -8.81 -16.12 11.73
CA PHE A 503 -9.03 -14.80 11.11
C PHE A 503 -7.72 -14.06 10.79
N MET A 504 -6.63 -14.35 11.49
CA MET A 504 -5.32 -13.69 11.26
C MET A 504 -4.59 -14.20 10.01
N ARG A 505 -5.09 -15.22 9.34
CA ARG A 505 -4.51 -15.84 8.13
C ARG A 505 -5.32 -15.51 6.88
N LYS A 506 -4.62 -15.58 5.73
CA LYS A 506 -5.22 -15.37 4.40
C LYS A 506 -4.67 -16.36 3.38
#